data_6c0a41707e39451fb65b0611856bbadb
#
_entry.id   6c0a41707e39451fb65b0611856bbadb
#
_cell.length_a   1.000
_cell.length_b   1.000
_cell.length_c   1.000
_cell.angle_alpha   90.00
_cell.angle_beta   90.00
_cell.angle_gamma   90.00
#
_symmetry.space_group_name_H-M   'P 1'
#
loop_
_entity.id
_entity.type
_entity.pdbx_description
1 polymer ?
#
loop_
_entity_poly.entity_id
_entity_poly.type
_entity_poly.pdbx_seq_one_letter_code
_entity_poly.pdbx_strand_id
1 'polypeptide(L)'
;EFTKRWKGGAYAGSETEEFKKRFPVRVKNGPGFTGWVNTPVLVDFVADLNLRLHIQPKSEKEVDIIYKMLKYPRRFPSLGRHEDLLRIDNVEVVDILPPEKVALSLPAYAPVLPGISGTVYALHKKYTIDRERRIFEDVKTVYLDAGQEATTEIDSCGNPVFLM
;
A
#
# COMPACT_ATOMS: atom_id res chain seq x y z
N GLU A 1 27.48 -14.88 4.75
CA GLU A 1 28.42 -15.23 3.63
C GLU A 1 27.71 -15.29 2.28
N PHE A 2 26.52 -15.86 2.21
CA PHE A 2 25.74 -16.00 0.98
C PHE A 2 25.32 -14.63 0.41
N THR A 3 24.89 -13.71 1.25
CA THR A 3 24.49 -12.35 0.85
C THR A 3 25.67 -11.47 0.36
N LYS A 4 26.89 -11.73 0.79
CA LYS A 4 28.07 -10.98 0.33
C LYS A 4 28.44 -11.27 -1.13
N ARG A 5 28.10 -12.45 -1.64
CA ARG A 5 28.35 -12.85 -3.05
C ARG A 5 27.38 -12.22 -4.05
N TRP A 6 26.29 -11.63 -3.57
CA TRP A 6 25.19 -11.11 -4.40
C TRP A 6 25.15 -9.59 -4.51
N LYS A 7 26.17 -8.90 -4.05
CA LYS A 7 26.25 -7.45 -4.21
C LYS A 7 26.37 -7.08 -5.69
N GLY A 8 25.27 -6.56 -6.24
CA GLY A 8 25.27 -5.96 -7.56
C GLY A 8 24.40 -6.61 -8.62
N GLY A 9 23.60 -7.61 -8.31
CA GLY A 9 22.62 -8.20 -9.25
C GLY A 9 23.22 -8.93 -10.45
N ALA A 10 24.52 -8.87 -10.61
CA ALA A 10 25.26 -9.63 -11.62
C ALA A 10 25.91 -10.86 -10.95
N TYR A 11 25.84 -11.95 -11.62
CA TYR A 11 26.42 -13.22 -11.22
C TYR A 11 27.95 -13.23 -11.21
N ALA A 12 28.57 -12.39 -10.42
CA ALA A 12 29.98 -12.50 -10.17
C ALA A 12 30.24 -13.77 -9.32
N GLY A 13 30.55 -14.86 -9.95
CA GLY A 13 30.82 -16.14 -9.29
C GLY A 13 29.89 -17.29 -9.66
N SER A 14 29.00 -17.07 -10.62
CA SER A 14 28.12 -18.11 -11.18
C SER A 14 28.84 -19.15 -12.04
N GLU A 15 30.13 -19.02 -12.19
CA GLU A 15 30.95 -19.89 -13.04
C GLU A 15 31.35 -21.21 -12.37
N THR A 16 31.15 -21.32 -11.05
CA THR A 16 31.44 -22.59 -10.37
C THR A 16 30.32 -23.61 -10.65
N GLU A 17 30.71 -24.82 -11.03
CA GLU A 17 29.78 -25.92 -11.31
C GLU A 17 28.89 -26.25 -10.11
N GLU A 18 29.37 -26.03 -8.91
CA GLU A 18 28.61 -26.21 -7.67
C GLU A 18 27.47 -25.20 -7.54
N PHE A 19 27.70 -23.94 -7.98
CA PHE A 19 26.68 -22.93 -8.01
C PHE A 19 25.60 -23.24 -9.05
N LYS A 20 25.97 -23.69 -10.24
CA LYS A 20 25.04 -24.08 -11.32
C LYS A 20 24.15 -25.26 -10.89
N LYS A 21 24.69 -26.24 -10.14
CA LYS A 21 23.92 -27.34 -9.59
C LYS A 21 22.91 -26.92 -8.54
N ARG A 22 23.29 -25.97 -7.69
CA ARG A 22 22.46 -25.53 -6.58
C ARG A 22 21.37 -24.54 -7.01
N PHE A 23 21.63 -23.78 -8.07
CA PHE A 23 20.74 -22.75 -8.59
C PHE A 23 20.61 -22.93 -10.13
N PRO A 24 19.71 -23.79 -10.60
CA PRO A 24 19.49 -23.94 -12.02
C PRO A 24 18.96 -22.63 -12.61
N VAL A 25 19.81 -22.01 -13.40
CA VAL A 25 19.51 -20.75 -14.08
C VAL A 25 18.89 -21.04 -15.42
N ARG A 26 17.76 -20.40 -15.74
CA ARG A 26 17.23 -20.43 -17.11
C ARG A 26 18.09 -19.53 -17.98
N VAL A 27 18.97 -20.13 -18.78
CA VAL A 27 19.79 -19.43 -19.75
C VAL A 27 18.93 -19.07 -20.96
N LYS A 28 18.81 -17.78 -21.27
CA LYS A 28 18.29 -17.31 -22.57
C LYS A 28 19.47 -17.19 -23.55
N ASN A 29 19.26 -17.65 -24.78
CA ASN A 29 20.25 -17.73 -25.84
C ASN A 29 21.13 -16.50 -25.99
N GLY A 30 22.46 -16.66 -25.79
CA GLY A 30 23.47 -15.63 -26.00
C GLY A 30 24.73 -15.86 -25.17
N PRO A 31 25.88 -15.23 -25.49
CA PRO A 31 27.06 -15.26 -24.67
C PRO A 31 26.86 -14.37 -23.44
N GLY A 32 26.32 -14.95 -22.39
CA GLY A 32 26.06 -14.27 -21.12
C GLY A 32 24.91 -14.91 -20.38
N PHE A 33 25.06 -15.09 -19.08
CA PHE A 33 24.00 -15.60 -18.23
C PHE A 33 22.95 -14.51 -17.97
N THR A 34 21.79 -14.63 -18.58
CA THR A 34 20.58 -13.94 -18.13
C THR A 34 19.69 -14.99 -17.49
N GLY A 35 19.72 -15.12 -16.18
CA GLY A 35 18.89 -16.05 -15.46
C GLY A 35 18.14 -15.36 -14.32
N TRP A 36 16.95 -15.83 -14.05
CA TRP A 36 16.23 -15.49 -12.83
C TRP A 36 16.76 -16.38 -11.71
N VAL A 37 17.25 -15.75 -10.66
CA VAL A 37 17.66 -16.44 -9.45
C VAL A 37 16.74 -16.03 -8.34
N ASN A 38 16.26 -17.00 -7.61
CA ASN A 38 15.59 -16.73 -6.34
C ASN A 38 16.64 -16.26 -5.33
N THR A 39 16.73 -14.96 -5.15
CA THR A 39 17.59 -14.35 -4.15
C THR A 39 16.80 -14.25 -2.85
N PRO A 40 17.31 -14.75 -1.72
CA PRO A 40 16.69 -14.49 -0.43
C PRO A 40 16.72 -13.00 -0.15
N VAL A 41 15.58 -12.40 0.05
CA VAL A 41 15.42 -11.00 0.40
C VAL A 41 14.83 -10.93 1.80
N LEU A 42 15.45 -10.13 2.67
CA LEU A 42 14.84 -9.76 3.93
C LEU A 42 13.79 -8.70 3.63
N VAL A 43 12.57 -8.96 4.04
CA VAL A 43 11.44 -8.04 3.90
C VAL A 43 10.87 -7.82 5.29
N ASP A 44 10.81 -6.56 5.68
CA ASP A 44 10.12 -6.17 6.90
C ASP A 44 8.62 -6.12 6.63
N PHE A 45 7.84 -6.75 7.52
CA PHE A 45 6.40 -6.74 7.47
C PHE A 45 5.85 -5.95 8.64
N VAL A 46 4.82 -5.17 8.40
CA VAL A 46 3.99 -4.62 9.47
C VAL A 46 2.99 -5.67 9.87
N ALA A 47 3.12 -6.18 11.09
CA ALA A 47 2.16 -7.13 11.67
C ALA A 47 1.04 -6.37 12.41
N ASP A 48 -0.13 -7.00 12.51
CA ASP A 48 -1.29 -6.47 13.25
C ASP A 48 -1.73 -5.06 12.83
N LEU A 49 -1.57 -4.76 11.53
CA LEU A 49 -2.01 -3.49 10.98
C LEU A 49 -3.54 -3.39 11.02
N ASN A 50 -4.04 -2.40 11.77
CA ASN A 50 -5.46 -2.05 11.81
C ASN A 50 -5.67 -0.74 11.06
N LEU A 51 -6.47 -0.78 9.98
CA LEU A 51 -6.73 0.35 9.11
C LEU A 51 -8.21 0.71 9.12
N ARG A 52 -8.50 2.00 9.19
CA ARG A 52 -9.82 2.56 8.87
C ARG A 52 -9.70 3.32 7.56
N LEU A 53 -10.54 2.95 6.60
CA LEU A 53 -10.57 3.57 5.27
C LEU A 53 -11.94 4.21 5.05
N HIS A 54 -11.96 5.49 4.68
CA HIS A 54 -13.15 6.16 4.19
C HIS A 54 -13.10 6.19 2.67
N ILE A 55 -14.17 5.71 2.04
CA ILE A 55 -14.30 5.67 0.59
C ILE A 55 -15.50 6.52 0.21
N GLN A 56 -15.25 7.56 -0.58
CA GLN A 56 -16.32 8.42 -1.12
C GLN A 56 -16.59 8.05 -2.58
N PRO A 57 -17.67 7.33 -2.87
CA PRO A 57 -18.10 7.04 -4.24
C PRO A 57 -18.64 8.28 -4.93
N LYS A 58 -18.73 8.24 -6.27
CA LYS A 58 -19.25 9.34 -7.08
C LYS A 58 -20.78 9.40 -7.09
N SER A 59 -21.45 8.31 -6.75
CA SER A 59 -22.91 8.20 -6.77
C SER A 59 -23.42 7.24 -5.69
N GLU A 60 -24.68 7.42 -5.27
CA GLU A 60 -25.33 6.54 -4.30
C GLU A 60 -25.41 5.08 -4.78
N LYS A 61 -25.57 4.86 -6.08
CA LYS A 61 -25.56 3.50 -6.65
C LYS A 61 -24.24 2.79 -6.43
N GLU A 62 -23.15 3.53 -6.49
CA GLU A 62 -21.81 2.98 -6.22
C GLU A 62 -21.62 2.67 -4.75
N VAL A 63 -22.23 3.43 -3.82
CA VAL A 63 -22.23 3.13 -2.39
C VAL A 63 -22.74 1.72 -2.14
N ASP A 64 -23.94 1.40 -2.64
CA ASP A 64 -24.55 0.08 -2.48
C ASP A 64 -23.70 -1.06 -3.05
N ILE A 65 -23.10 -0.82 -4.22
CA ILE A 65 -22.25 -1.81 -4.88
C ILE A 65 -21.01 -2.06 -4.04
N ILE A 66 -20.29 -1.01 -3.64
CA ILE A 66 -19.07 -1.10 -2.87
C ILE A 66 -19.36 -1.74 -1.50
N TYR A 67 -20.42 -1.30 -0.81
CA TYR A 67 -20.84 -1.88 0.46
C TYR A 67 -21.03 -3.40 0.36
N LYS A 68 -21.79 -3.86 -0.64
CA LYS A 68 -22.04 -5.29 -0.86
C LYS A 68 -20.77 -6.05 -1.19
N MET A 69 -19.90 -5.47 -2.01
CA MET A 69 -18.63 -6.11 -2.40
C MET A 69 -17.66 -6.24 -1.23
N LEU A 70 -17.59 -5.26 -0.34
CA LEU A 70 -16.74 -5.30 0.84
C LEU A 70 -17.32 -6.21 1.93
N LYS A 71 -18.62 -6.19 2.13
CA LYS A 71 -19.29 -7.02 3.14
C LYS A 71 -19.32 -8.51 2.78
N TYR A 72 -19.39 -8.81 1.48
CA TYR A 72 -19.42 -10.18 0.95
C TYR A 72 -18.41 -10.36 -0.17
N PRO A 73 -17.11 -10.30 0.14
CA PRO A 73 -16.09 -10.38 -0.88
C PRO A 73 -16.07 -11.75 -1.55
N ARG A 74 -16.11 -11.79 -2.87
CA ARG A 74 -16.05 -13.03 -3.66
C ARG A 74 -14.68 -13.69 -3.65
N ARG A 75 -13.63 -12.95 -3.30
CA ARG A 75 -12.25 -13.40 -3.18
C ARG A 75 -11.67 -12.84 -1.90
N PHE A 76 -10.67 -13.51 -1.34
CA PHE A 76 -9.93 -12.96 -0.20
C PHE A 76 -9.30 -11.62 -0.60
N PRO A 77 -9.64 -10.53 0.11
CA PRO A 77 -9.02 -9.25 -0.16
C PRO A 77 -7.55 -9.27 0.28
N SER A 78 -6.72 -8.51 -0.43
CA SER A 78 -5.31 -8.37 -0.13
C SER A 78 -4.89 -6.90 -0.23
N LEU A 79 -3.88 -6.52 0.55
CA LEU A 79 -3.35 -5.17 0.59
C LEU A 79 -2.05 -5.09 -0.21
N GLY A 80 -2.19 -4.85 -1.51
CA GLY A 80 -1.06 -4.75 -2.45
C GLY A 80 -0.65 -6.08 -3.02
N ARG A 81 0.09 -6.91 -2.29
CA ARG A 81 0.50 -8.23 -2.76
C ARG A 81 -0.57 -9.28 -2.45
N HIS A 82 -0.63 -10.33 -3.26
CA HIS A 82 -1.65 -11.39 -3.10
C HIS A 82 -1.45 -12.24 -1.82
N GLU A 83 -0.24 -12.26 -1.29
CA GLU A 83 0.10 -12.92 -0.01
C GLU A 83 -0.22 -12.09 1.22
N ASP A 84 -0.40 -10.76 1.06
CA ASP A 84 -0.75 -9.86 2.17
C ASP A 84 -2.28 -9.85 2.35
N LEU A 85 -2.81 -10.95 2.89
CA LEU A 85 -4.24 -11.10 3.11
C LEU A 85 -4.74 -10.13 4.16
N LEU A 86 -5.93 -9.59 3.90
CA LEU A 86 -6.58 -8.69 4.83
C LEU A 86 -7.94 -9.26 5.27
N ARG A 87 -8.31 -8.98 6.50
CA ARG A 87 -9.63 -9.26 7.03
C ARG A 87 -10.40 -7.95 7.11
N ILE A 88 -11.62 -7.95 6.59
CA ILE A 88 -12.54 -6.83 6.75
C ILE A 88 -13.40 -7.13 7.98
N ASP A 89 -13.20 -6.36 9.04
CA ASP A 89 -13.90 -6.57 10.30
C ASP A 89 -15.27 -5.89 10.31
N ASN A 90 -15.36 -4.71 9.70
CA ASN A 90 -16.61 -3.94 9.63
C ASN A 90 -16.70 -3.15 8.33
N VAL A 91 -17.94 -2.98 7.85
CA VAL A 91 -18.27 -2.12 6.70
C VAL A 91 -19.56 -1.39 7.06
N GLU A 92 -19.50 -0.07 7.06
CA GLU A 92 -20.63 0.81 7.37
C GLU A 92 -20.79 1.87 6.29
N VAL A 93 -22.01 2.29 6.07
CA VAL A 93 -22.34 3.50 5.31
C VAL A 93 -22.57 4.61 6.33
N VAL A 94 -21.80 5.67 6.22
CA VAL A 94 -21.80 6.77 7.18
C VAL A 94 -22.03 8.10 6.45
N ASP A 95 -22.67 9.04 7.13
CA ASP A 95 -22.79 10.41 6.65
C ASP A 95 -21.54 11.22 7.05
N ILE A 96 -21.16 12.17 6.21
CA ILE A 96 -20.08 13.12 6.48
C ILE A 96 -20.71 14.38 7.09
N LEU A 97 -20.23 14.73 8.26
CA LEU A 97 -20.66 15.92 9.02
C LEU A 97 -19.67 17.08 8.76
N PRO A 98 -20.12 18.32 9.00
CA PRO A 98 -19.28 19.51 8.84
C PRO A 98 -17.96 19.42 9.61
N PRO A 99 -16.90 20.10 9.13
CA PRO A 99 -15.61 20.09 9.79
C PRO A 99 -15.69 20.65 11.22
N GLU A 100 -15.05 19.93 12.14
CA GLU A 100 -14.81 20.44 13.50
C GLU A 100 -13.39 20.11 13.96
N LYS A 101 -12.98 20.73 15.06
CA LYS A 101 -11.67 20.50 15.66
C LYS A 101 -11.74 19.26 16.55
N VAL A 102 -11.01 18.21 16.16
CA VAL A 102 -10.99 16.93 16.87
C VAL A 102 -9.57 16.50 17.19
N ALA A 103 -9.39 15.81 18.31
CA ALA A 103 -8.16 15.10 18.63
C ALA A 103 -8.21 13.71 18.00
N LEU A 104 -7.15 13.33 17.29
CA LEU A 104 -7.07 12.05 16.61
C LEU A 104 -6.92 10.91 17.62
N SER A 105 -7.80 9.95 17.57
CA SER A 105 -7.70 8.70 18.36
C SER A 105 -6.70 7.72 17.80
N LEU A 106 -6.45 7.77 16.49
CA LEU A 106 -5.51 6.93 15.74
C LEU A 106 -4.66 7.82 14.84
N PRO A 107 -3.43 7.39 14.50
CA PRO A 107 -2.64 8.06 13.47
C PRO A 107 -3.38 8.11 12.13
N ALA A 108 -3.19 9.17 11.36
CA ALA A 108 -3.88 9.36 10.10
C ALA A 108 -2.98 9.99 9.03
N TYR A 109 -3.29 9.71 7.77
CA TYR A 109 -2.77 10.46 6.63
C TYR A 109 -3.82 11.50 6.22
N ALA A 110 -3.42 12.76 6.21
CA ALA A 110 -4.26 13.89 5.84
C ALA A 110 -3.71 14.59 4.59
N PRO A 111 -4.55 15.27 3.81
CA PRO A 111 -4.05 16.17 2.77
C PRO A 111 -3.23 17.30 3.38
N VAL A 112 -2.30 17.87 2.60
CA VAL A 112 -1.52 19.05 3.03
C VAL A 112 -2.43 20.26 3.02
N LEU A 113 -2.90 20.68 4.21
CA LEU A 113 -3.78 21.84 4.39
C LEU A 113 -3.14 22.85 5.35
N PRO A 114 -3.50 24.14 5.24
CA PRO A 114 -3.07 25.14 6.21
C PRO A 114 -3.46 24.75 7.64
N GLY A 115 -2.54 24.90 8.59
CA GLY A 115 -2.76 24.55 9.99
C GLY A 115 -2.54 23.07 10.34
N ILE A 116 -2.29 22.21 9.37
CA ILE A 116 -1.88 20.82 9.60
C ILE A 116 -0.36 20.72 9.50
N SER A 117 0.28 20.25 10.56
CA SER A 117 1.73 20.03 10.62
C SER A 117 2.07 18.58 10.95
N GLY A 118 3.06 18.02 10.28
CA GLY A 118 3.51 16.64 10.48
C GLY A 118 4.53 16.24 9.43
N THR A 119 4.89 14.97 9.40
CA THR A 119 5.81 14.44 8.39
C THR A 119 5.12 14.30 7.04
N VAL A 120 5.70 14.91 6.00
CA VAL A 120 5.14 14.89 4.65
C VAL A 120 5.60 13.65 3.89
N TYR A 121 4.65 12.93 3.30
CA TYR A 121 4.88 11.79 2.43
C TYR A 121 4.27 12.03 1.05
N ALA A 122 4.85 11.42 0.03
CA ALA A 122 4.23 11.29 -1.28
C ALA A 122 3.61 9.90 -1.39
N LEU A 123 2.30 9.83 -1.51
CA LEU A 123 1.56 8.57 -1.66
C LEU A 123 0.99 8.45 -3.07
N HIS A 124 0.96 7.24 -3.61
CA HIS A 124 0.32 6.98 -4.89
C HIS A 124 -1.21 7.07 -4.76
N LYS A 125 -1.81 8.04 -5.43
CA LYS A 125 -3.27 8.23 -5.45
C LYS A 125 -3.95 7.36 -6.50
N LYS A 126 -3.39 7.36 -7.70
CA LYS A 126 -3.90 6.55 -8.81
C LYS A 126 -2.76 6.20 -9.77
N TYR A 127 -3.02 5.30 -10.68
CA TYR A 127 -2.11 5.03 -11.80
C TYR A 127 -2.87 4.97 -13.11
N THR A 128 -2.16 5.29 -14.19
CA THR A 128 -2.59 5.07 -15.57
C THR A 128 -1.66 4.04 -16.23
N ILE A 129 -2.15 3.38 -17.26
CA ILE A 129 -1.33 2.45 -18.04
C ILE A 129 -0.96 3.14 -19.35
N ASP A 130 0.33 3.36 -19.57
CA ASP A 130 0.87 3.82 -20.84
C ASP A 130 1.87 2.80 -21.36
N ARG A 131 1.60 2.24 -22.55
CA ARG A 131 2.47 1.25 -23.23
C ARG A 131 2.97 0.14 -22.30
N GLU A 132 2.06 -0.47 -21.54
CA GLU A 132 2.31 -1.54 -20.56
C GLU A 132 3.04 -1.09 -19.28
N ARG A 133 3.32 0.19 -19.11
CA ARG A 133 3.90 0.75 -17.89
C ARG A 133 2.83 1.41 -17.04
N ARG A 134 2.93 1.22 -15.72
CA ARG A 134 2.13 1.95 -14.75
C ARG A 134 2.78 3.30 -14.48
N ILE A 135 2.06 4.38 -14.75
CA ILE A 135 2.46 5.75 -14.40
C ILE A 135 1.64 6.13 -13.19
N PHE A 136 2.30 6.40 -12.07
CA PHE A 136 1.65 6.78 -10.82
C PHE A 136 1.50 8.29 -10.73
N GLU A 137 0.36 8.70 -10.21
CA GLU A 137 0.10 10.09 -9.79
C GLU A 137 0.20 10.14 -8.27
N ASP A 138 1.15 10.93 -7.78
CA ASP A 138 1.41 11.07 -6.36
C ASP A 138 0.63 12.24 -5.77
N VAL A 139 0.19 12.07 -4.53
CA VAL A 139 -0.38 13.12 -3.70
C VAL A 139 0.50 13.31 -2.47
N LYS A 140 0.76 14.57 -2.13
CA LYS A 140 1.44 14.91 -0.89
C LYS A 140 0.46 14.80 0.27
N THR A 141 0.86 14.07 1.29
CA THR A 141 0.07 13.85 2.50
C THR A 141 0.91 14.19 3.72
N VAL A 142 0.25 14.54 4.80
CA VAL A 142 0.88 14.73 6.11
C VAL A 142 0.47 13.55 6.98
N TYR A 143 1.45 12.90 7.60
CA TYR A 143 1.20 11.92 8.63
C TYR A 143 1.01 12.63 9.96
N LEU A 144 -0.10 12.35 10.63
CA LEU A 144 -0.49 12.89 11.92
C LEU A 144 -0.45 11.78 12.95
N ASP A 145 0.16 12.04 14.09
CA ASP A 145 0.19 11.10 15.21
C ASP A 145 -1.13 11.10 15.99
N ALA A 146 -1.40 10.02 16.70
CA ALA A 146 -2.49 9.97 17.66
C ALA A 146 -2.32 11.06 18.72
N GLY A 147 -3.44 11.69 19.11
CA GLY A 147 -3.45 12.81 20.06
C GLY A 147 -3.26 14.19 19.43
N GLN A 148 -2.82 14.28 18.16
CA GLN A 148 -2.78 15.57 17.48
C GLN A 148 -4.19 16.08 17.20
N GLU A 149 -4.35 17.42 17.25
CA GLU A 149 -5.59 18.08 16.88
C GLU A 149 -5.59 18.46 15.41
N ALA A 150 -6.72 18.21 14.75
CA ALA A 150 -6.94 18.63 13.37
C ALA A 150 -8.36 19.13 13.19
N THR A 151 -8.55 20.12 12.31
CA THR A 151 -9.88 20.53 11.86
C THR A 151 -10.19 19.75 10.59
N THR A 152 -11.16 18.85 10.66
CA THR A 152 -11.53 17.96 9.57
C THR A 152 -13.00 17.56 9.64
N GLU A 153 -13.54 17.07 8.55
CA GLU A 153 -14.86 16.46 8.54
C GLU A 153 -14.90 15.25 9.47
N ILE A 154 -16.06 14.92 9.96
CA ILE A 154 -16.29 13.76 10.84
C ILE A 154 -17.36 12.89 10.23
N ASP A 155 -17.23 11.58 10.41
CA ASP A 155 -18.32 10.66 10.08
C ASP A 155 -19.40 10.66 11.18
N SER A 156 -20.56 10.14 10.86
CA SER A 156 -21.68 10.03 11.81
C SER A 156 -21.40 9.16 13.04
N CYS A 157 -20.27 8.44 13.04
CA CYS A 157 -19.74 7.70 14.19
C CYS A 157 -18.72 8.49 15.02
N GLY A 158 -18.43 9.75 14.65
CA GLY A 158 -17.48 10.62 15.35
C GLY A 158 -16.02 10.41 14.97
N ASN A 159 -15.72 9.74 13.85
CA ASN A 159 -14.35 9.54 13.43
C ASN A 159 -13.90 10.63 12.44
N PRO A 160 -12.66 11.12 12.55
CA PRO A 160 -12.12 12.11 11.63
C PRO A 160 -11.99 11.53 10.21
N VAL A 161 -12.36 12.32 9.22
CA VAL A 161 -12.37 11.95 7.80
C VAL A 161 -11.41 12.84 7.02
N PHE A 162 -10.44 12.26 6.33
CA PHE A 162 -9.50 12.96 5.47
C PHE A 162 -9.67 12.44 4.03
N LEU A 163 -10.38 13.21 3.21
CA LEU A 163 -10.56 12.88 1.78
C LEU A 163 -9.41 13.45 0.95
N MET A 164 -8.83 12.62 0.07
CA MET A 164 -7.67 12.94 -0.76
C MET A 164 -7.95 12.82 -2.27
#